data_21b49acd3d33b1658b30c19fb1df6687
#
_entry.id   21b49acd3d33b1658b30c19fb1df6687
#
_cell.length_a   1.000
_cell.length_b   1.000
_cell.length_c   1.000
_cell.angle_alpha   90.00
_cell.angle_beta   90.00
_cell.angle_gamma   90.00
#
_symmetry.space_group_name_H-M   'P 1'
#
loop_
_entity.id
_entity.type
_entity.pdbx_description
1 polymer ?
#
loop_
_entity_poly.entity_id
_entity_poly.type
_entity_poly.pdbx_seq_one_letter_code
_entity_poly.pdbx_strand_id
1 'polypeptide(L)'
;MSHSQHIEIEFKNMLEQHEFEKAAAFLQFKPADFFTQENHYFDTPDFKLKDRKSALRIRMKNGTYEMTLKQPADEGLLETNIQLSHIEADACMQAGAIPDGLIKEALETMRIPVAELEYFGSLSTRRAEKAYKGGLMVLDHSSYLNCEDYELEYEVSDSEKGKKEFILFLKHLNIPERKTENKIKRFYRQKLKMNTAE
;
A
#
# COMPACT_ATOMS: atom_id res chain seq x y z
N MET A 1 -8.65 -18.35 11.26
CA MET A 1 -7.84 -17.18 10.81
C MET A 1 -8.42 -15.92 11.43
N SER A 2 -7.59 -15.03 11.99
CA SER A 2 -8.07 -13.70 12.38
C SER A 2 -8.24 -12.86 11.11
N HIS A 3 -9.33 -12.12 11.01
CA HIS A 3 -9.62 -11.24 9.89
C HIS A 3 -10.12 -9.89 10.41
N SER A 4 -9.94 -8.85 9.63
CA SER A 4 -10.50 -7.53 9.87
C SER A 4 -10.98 -6.89 8.58
N GLN A 5 -12.02 -6.07 8.69
CA GLN A 5 -12.47 -5.19 7.62
C GLN A 5 -12.64 -3.79 8.17
N HIS A 6 -12.18 -2.79 7.42
CA HIS A 6 -12.36 -1.39 7.76
C HIS A 6 -12.29 -0.51 6.51
N ILE A 7 -12.81 0.70 6.63
CA ILE A 7 -12.64 1.73 5.60
C ILE A 7 -11.36 2.50 5.90
N GLU A 8 -10.45 2.51 4.95
CA GLU A 8 -9.24 3.33 4.99
C GLU A 8 -9.51 4.64 4.26
N ILE A 9 -9.37 5.75 4.99
CA ILE A 9 -9.38 7.10 4.41
C ILE A 9 -7.98 7.65 4.55
N GLU A 10 -7.30 7.87 3.43
CA GLU A 10 -5.93 8.36 3.41
C GLU A 10 -5.74 9.53 2.45
N PHE A 11 -4.91 10.48 2.85
CA PHE A 11 -4.34 11.52 2.00
C PHE A 11 -2.87 11.21 1.78
N LYS A 12 -2.38 11.43 0.56
CA LYS A 12 -0.99 11.11 0.22
C LYS A 12 -0.36 12.15 -0.68
N ASN A 13 0.94 12.32 -0.53
CA ASN A 13 1.75 13.21 -1.34
C ASN A 13 3.11 12.58 -1.63
N MET A 14 3.52 12.59 -2.90
CA MET A 14 4.90 12.23 -3.23
C MET A 14 5.85 13.30 -2.70
N LEU A 15 7.00 12.86 -2.21
CA LEU A 15 8.05 13.72 -1.69
C LEU A 15 9.33 13.58 -2.52
N GLU A 16 10.10 14.64 -2.54
CA GLU A 16 11.52 14.55 -2.85
C GLU A 16 12.29 14.11 -1.60
N GLN A 17 13.51 13.59 -1.77
CA GLN A 17 14.30 13.09 -0.63
C GLN A 17 14.46 14.16 0.48
N HIS A 18 14.79 15.38 0.12
CA HIS A 18 14.97 16.46 1.09
C HIS A 18 13.67 16.86 1.83
N GLU A 19 12.50 16.69 1.17
CA GLU A 19 11.19 16.91 1.79
C GLU A 19 10.84 15.77 2.76
N PHE A 20 11.19 14.52 2.41
CA PHE A 20 11.07 13.38 3.30
C PHE A 20 11.90 13.56 4.57
N GLU A 21 13.15 13.97 4.44
CA GLU A 21 14.04 14.27 5.57
C GLU A 21 13.48 15.41 6.44
N LYS A 22 12.93 16.45 5.83
CA LYS A 22 12.29 17.58 6.52
C LYS A 22 11.03 17.15 7.28
N ALA A 23 10.19 16.33 6.69
CA ALA A 23 9.00 15.78 7.33
C ALA A 23 9.37 14.84 8.49
N ALA A 24 10.39 13.99 8.30
CA ALA A 24 10.91 13.11 9.36
C ALA A 24 11.42 13.91 10.55
N ALA A 25 12.19 14.99 10.31
CA ALA A 25 12.68 15.87 11.36
C ALA A 25 11.55 16.58 12.10
N PHE A 26 10.56 17.12 11.39
CA PHE A 26 9.40 17.77 12.00
C PHE A 26 8.58 16.81 12.86
N LEU A 27 8.36 15.61 12.39
CA LEU A 27 7.67 14.55 13.13
C LEU A 27 8.56 13.91 14.21
N GLN A 28 9.83 14.33 14.31
CA GLN A 28 10.82 13.83 15.27
C GLN A 28 11.04 12.32 15.16
N PHE A 29 11.01 11.77 13.96
CA PHE A 29 11.38 10.39 13.72
C PHE A 29 12.89 10.19 13.89
N LYS A 30 13.25 9.11 14.57
CA LYS A 30 14.62 8.64 14.72
C LYS A 30 14.87 7.47 13.76
N PRO A 31 16.12 7.16 13.41
CA PRO A 31 16.42 5.99 12.58
C PRO A 31 15.81 4.68 13.10
N ALA A 32 15.69 4.52 14.42
CA ALA A 32 15.11 3.33 15.07
C ALA A 32 13.56 3.25 14.94
N ASP A 33 12.88 4.34 14.59
CA ASP A 33 11.43 4.34 14.40
C ASP A 33 11.04 3.78 13.03
N PHE A 34 12.01 3.65 12.13
CA PHE A 34 11.80 3.07 10.82
C PHE A 34 11.93 1.55 10.87
N PHE A 35 10.95 0.87 10.28
CA PHE A 35 10.96 -0.57 10.05
C PHE A 35 10.81 -0.88 8.56
N THR A 36 11.27 -2.05 8.16
CA THR A 36 11.13 -2.51 6.77
C THR A 36 9.98 -3.50 6.67
N GLN A 37 9.20 -3.35 5.62
CA GLN A 37 8.16 -4.29 5.21
C GLN A 37 8.28 -4.56 3.72
N GLU A 38 7.91 -5.77 3.30
CA GLU A 38 7.86 -6.15 1.89
C GLU A 38 6.41 -6.41 1.51
N ASN A 39 6.00 -5.85 0.37
CA ASN A 39 4.66 -6.03 -0.17
C ASN A 39 4.76 -6.80 -1.48
N HIS A 40 4.16 -7.98 -1.52
CA HIS A 40 4.07 -8.87 -2.67
C HIS A 40 2.70 -8.69 -3.31
N TYR A 41 2.65 -8.30 -4.57
CA TYR A 41 1.42 -7.97 -5.28
C TYR A 41 0.98 -9.08 -6.22
N PHE A 42 -0.34 -9.22 -6.35
CA PHE A 42 -0.99 -10.21 -7.17
C PHE A 42 -2.02 -9.56 -8.10
N ASP A 43 -2.12 -10.02 -9.32
CA ASP A 43 -3.18 -9.69 -10.26
C ASP A 43 -3.32 -10.83 -11.27
N THR A 44 -4.33 -10.78 -12.12
CA THR A 44 -4.43 -11.64 -13.30
C THR A 44 -3.52 -11.13 -14.41
N PRO A 45 -3.09 -11.98 -15.38
CA PRO A 45 -2.25 -11.55 -16.51
C PRO A 45 -2.82 -10.36 -17.30
N ASP A 46 -4.15 -10.25 -17.35
CA ASP A 46 -4.88 -9.15 -18.01
C ASP A 46 -5.28 -8.01 -17.06
N PHE A 47 -4.72 -7.96 -15.83
CA PHE A 47 -4.87 -6.87 -14.85
C PHE A 47 -6.31 -6.59 -14.39
N LYS A 48 -7.11 -7.62 -14.16
CA LYS A 48 -8.51 -7.47 -13.74
C LYS A 48 -8.71 -6.76 -12.41
N LEU A 49 -7.79 -6.93 -11.43
CA LEU A 49 -7.85 -6.18 -10.16
C LEU A 49 -7.58 -4.70 -10.38
N LYS A 50 -6.51 -4.38 -11.11
CA LYS A 50 -6.17 -3.00 -11.47
C LYS A 50 -7.33 -2.30 -12.19
N ASP A 51 -7.98 -2.98 -13.14
CA ASP A 51 -9.10 -2.40 -13.91
C ASP A 51 -10.31 -2.11 -13.02
N ARG A 52 -10.49 -2.87 -11.93
CA ARG A 52 -11.48 -2.62 -10.88
C ARG A 52 -11.00 -1.66 -9.79
N LYS A 53 -9.87 -0.98 -9.99
CA LYS A 53 -9.24 -0.07 -9.02
C LYS A 53 -8.97 -0.75 -7.66
N SER A 54 -8.78 -2.06 -7.68
CA SER A 54 -8.54 -2.91 -6.53
C SER A 54 -7.09 -3.39 -6.51
N ALA A 55 -6.63 -3.86 -5.35
CA ALA A 55 -5.29 -4.41 -5.20
C ALA A 55 -5.29 -5.57 -4.22
N LEU A 56 -4.59 -6.64 -4.56
CA LEU A 56 -4.32 -7.76 -3.67
C LEU A 56 -2.83 -7.81 -3.36
N ARG A 57 -2.49 -7.85 -2.08
CA ARG A 57 -1.10 -7.96 -1.64
C ARG A 57 -0.94 -8.90 -0.47
N ILE A 58 0.25 -9.48 -0.33
CA ILE A 58 0.74 -10.05 0.92
C ILE A 58 1.84 -9.12 1.44
N ARG A 59 1.70 -8.67 2.69
CA ARG A 59 2.72 -7.90 3.40
C ARG A 59 3.49 -8.82 4.33
N MET A 60 4.80 -8.83 4.19
CA MET A 60 5.71 -9.43 5.15
C MET A 60 6.28 -8.32 6.05
N LYS A 61 6.08 -8.45 7.36
CA LYS A 61 6.61 -7.54 8.39
C LYS A 61 7.00 -8.35 9.62
N ASN A 62 8.24 -8.26 10.07
CA ASN A 62 8.75 -8.95 11.28
C ASN A 62 8.46 -10.46 11.28
N GLY A 63 8.55 -11.13 10.13
CA GLY A 63 8.28 -12.56 9.99
C GLY A 63 6.80 -12.96 10.04
N THR A 64 5.87 -12.01 10.05
CA THR A 64 4.43 -12.24 9.91
C THR A 64 3.96 -11.90 8.52
N TYR A 65 2.92 -12.58 8.07
CA TYR A 65 2.34 -12.39 6.73
C TYR A 65 0.87 -12.00 6.83
N GLU A 66 0.51 -10.91 6.19
CA GLU A 66 -0.87 -10.42 6.11
C GLU A 66 -1.27 -10.24 4.65
N MET A 67 -2.34 -10.91 4.24
CA MET A 67 -2.97 -10.66 2.94
C MET A 67 -4.02 -9.58 3.08
N THR A 68 -3.97 -8.60 2.19
CA THR A 68 -4.92 -7.47 2.12
C THR A 68 -5.53 -7.39 0.73
N LEU A 69 -6.86 -7.36 0.66
CA LEU A 69 -7.61 -6.93 -0.52
C LEU A 69 -8.13 -5.52 -0.27
N LYS A 70 -7.71 -4.57 -1.13
CA LYS A 70 -8.24 -3.20 -1.16
C LYS A 70 -9.24 -3.06 -2.30
N GLN A 71 -10.42 -2.55 -1.99
CA GLN A 71 -11.52 -2.36 -2.95
C GLN A 71 -12.05 -0.93 -2.85
N PRO A 72 -12.54 -0.32 -3.96
CA PRO A 72 -13.23 0.96 -3.89
C PRO A 72 -14.44 0.90 -2.96
N ALA A 73 -14.61 1.93 -2.13
CA ALA A 73 -15.78 2.16 -1.32
C ALA A 73 -16.39 3.53 -1.66
N ASP A 74 -17.54 3.87 -1.07
CA ASP A 74 -18.19 5.17 -1.28
C ASP A 74 -17.26 6.31 -0.83
N GLU A 75 -16.55 6.09 0.27
CA GLU A 75 -15.47 6.95 0.73
C GLU A 75 -14.25 6.09 1.09
N GLY A 76 -13.08 6.44 0.56
CA GLY A 76 -11.85 5.69 0.81
C GLY A 76 -11.81 4.32 0.13
N LEU A 77 -11.18 3.36 0.79
CA LEU A 77 -11.03 1.98 0.34
C LEU A 77 -11.52 1.01 1.41
N LEU A 78 -12.28 0.00 1.03
CA LEU A 78 -12.55 -1.14 1.89
C LEU A 78 -11.32 -2.05 1.89
N GLU A 79 -10.70 -2.19 3.05
CA GLU A 79 -9.64 -3.17 3.28
C GLU A 79 -10.17 -4.40 3.98
N THR A 80 -9.93 -5.56 3.38
CA THR A 80 -10.14 -6.87 4.01
C THR A 80 -8.77 -7.49 4.25
N ASN A 81 -8.45 -7.78 5.51
CA ASN A 81 -7.17 -8.31 5.94
C ASN A 81 -7.34 -9.70 6.55
N ILE A 82 -6.44 -10.62 6.21
CA ILE A 82 -6.32 -11.94 6.84
C ILE A 82 -4.85 -12.21 7.19
N GLN A 83 -4.62 -12.85 8.33
CA GLN A 83 -3.27 -13.33 8.69
C GLN A 83 -3.02 -14.67 8.01
N LEU A 84 -1.83 -14.82 7.44
CA LEU A 84 -1.38 -16.04 6.80
C LEU A 84 -0.29 -16.71 7.63
N SER A 85 -0.28 -18.04 7.63
CA SER A 85 0.91 -18.80 8.00
C SER A 85 1.98 -18.65 6.91
N HIS A 86 3.22 -18.98 7.23
CA HIS A 86 4.31 -19.02 6.26
C HIS A 86 4.01 -19.95 5.07
N ILE A 87 3.42 -21.12 5.35
CA ILE A 87 3.07 -22.11 4.31
C ILE A 87 2.02 -21.54 3.33
N GLU A 88 0.99 -20.86 3.85
CA GLU A 88 -0.04 -20.23 3.01
C GLU A 88 0.55 -19.07 2.18
N ALA A 89 1.40 -18.24 2.79
CA ALA A 89 2.07 -17.16 2.07
C ALA A 89 2.96 -17.69 0.93
N ASP A 90 3.72 -18.75 1.19
CA ASP A 90 4.55 -19.39 0.17
C ASP A 90 3.71 -20.00 -0.96
N ALA A 91 2.60 -20.68 -0.64
CA ALA A 91 1.69 -21.22 -1.64
C ALA A 91 1.08 -20.12 -2.52
N CYS A 92 0.71 -18.98 -1.92
CA CYS A 92 0.24 -17.82 -2.70
C CYS A 92 1.33 -17.29 -3.63
N MET A 93 2.56 -17.12 -3.14
CA MET A 93 3.66 -16.54 -3.93
C MET A 93 4.12 -17.46 -5.07
N GLN A 94 4.05 -18.78 -4.87
CA GLN A 94 4.49 -19.76 -5.88
C GLN A 94 3.40 -20.13 -6.91
N ALA A 95 2.16 -20.19 -6.48
CA ALA A 95 1.06 -20.75 -7.27
C ALA A 95 -0.20 -19.87 -7.33
N GLY A 96 -0.19 -18.67 -6.78
CA GLY A 96 -1.39 -17.82 -6.68
C GLY A 96 -2.53 -18.44 -5.85
N ALA A 97 -2.22 -19.44 -5.01
CA ALA A 97 -3.20 -20.20 -4.24
C ALA A 97 -3.81 -19.36 -3.10
N ILE A 98 -4.91 -18.68 -3.36
CA ILE A 98 -5.60 -17.86 -2.38
C ILE A 98 -6.36 -18.75 -1.39
N PRO A 99 -6.15 -18.61 -0.06
CA PRO A 99 -6.88 -19.40 0.93
C PRO A 99 -8.39 -19.15 0.89
N ASP A 100 -9.17 -20.20 1.25
CA ASP A 100 -10.62 -20.07 1.39
C ASP A 100 -10.98 -19.04 2.48
N GLY A 101 -12.04 -18.26 2.25
CA GLY A 101 -12.55 -17.25 3.18
C GLY A 101 -12.82 -15.89 2.53
N LEU A 102 -12.93 -14.86 3.35
CA LEU A 102 -13.45 -13.53 2.96
C LEU A 102 -12.78 -12.91 1.73
N ILE A 103 -11.46 -13.01 1.59
CA ILE A 103 -10.76 -12.43 0.43
C ILE A 103 -11.12 -13.19 -0.84
N LYS A 104 -11.13 -14.53 -0.80
CA LYS A 104 -11.51 -15.35 -1.97
C LYS A 104 -12.97 -15.09 -2.36
N GLU A 105 -13.90 -15.06 -1.41
CA GLU A 105 -15.31 -14.75 -1.64
C GLU A 105 -15.50 -13.35 -2.25
N ALA A 106 -14.74 -12.35 -1.76
CA ALA A 106 -14.77 -11.01 -2.32
C ALA A 106 -14.24 -10.97 -3.76
N LEU A 107 -13.15 -11.68 -4.07
CA LEU A 107 -12.60 -11.80 -5.42
C LEU A 107 -13.60 -12.45 -6.38
N GLU A 108 -14.27 -13.54 -5.96
CA GLU A 108 -15.31 -14.22 -6.74
C GLU A 108 -16.52 -13.31 -6.99
N THR A 109 -16.97 -12.57 -5.96
CA THR A 109 -18.04 -11.56 -6.07
C THR A 109 -17.68 -10.48 -7.09
N MET A 110 -16.42 -10.07 -7.14
CA MET A 110 -15.88 -9.15 -8.14
C MET A 110 -15.70 -9.81 -9.52
N ARG A 111 -15.99 -11.10 -9.67
CA ARG A 111 -15.73 -11.87 -10.89
C ARG A 111 -14.25 -11.82 -11.31
N ILE A 112 -13.37 -11.89 -10.33
CA ILE A 112 -11.94 -12.11 -10.56
C ILE A 112 -11.70 -13.62 -10.62
N PRO A 113 -11.13 -14.15 -11.69
CA PRO A 113 -10.82 -15.59 -11.79
C PRO A 113 -9.64 -15.90 -10.85
N VAL A 114 -9.96 -16.38 -9.65
CA VAL A 114 -8.97 -16.64 -8.58
C VAL A 114 -7.88 -17.60 -9.06
N ALA A 115 -8.22 -18.57 -9.91
CA ALA A 115 -7.25 -19.52 -10.47
C ALA A 115 -6.26 -18.90 -11.48
N GLU A 116 -6.52 -17.69 -11.95
CA GLU A 116 -5.64 -16.94 -12.86
C GLU A 116 -4.77 -15.92 -12.12
N LEU A 117 -4.91 -15.81 -10.77
CA LEU A 117 -4.07 -14.90 -10.01
C LEU A 117 -2.64 -15.41 -9.98
N GLU A 118 -1.73 -14.51 -10.26
CA GLU A 118 -0.30 -14.78 -10.23
C GLU A 118 0.47 -13.71 -9.47
N TYR A 119 1.64 -14.08 -9.01
CA TYR A 119 2.57 -13.16 -8.37
C TYR A 119 3.13 -12.16 -9.39
N PHE A 120 2.90 -10.89 -9.13
CA PHE A 120 3.27 -9.81 -10.04
C PHE A 120 4.62 -9.19 -9.74
N GLY A 121 5.05 -9.23 -8.49
CA GLY A 121 6.33 -8.69 -8.01
C GLY A 121 6.24 -8.12 -6.61
N SER A 122 7.39 -7.69 -6.07
CA SER A 122 7.49 -7.11 -4.74
C SER A 122 8.02 -5.68 -4.72
N LEU A 123 7.69 -4.99 -3.64
CA LEU A 123 8.12 -3.64 -3.32
C LEU A 123 8.53 -3.63 -1.85
N SER A 124 9.76 -3.23 -1.58
CA SER A 124 10.25 -3.01 -0.21
C SER A 124 9.96 -1.57 0.22
N THR A 125 9.50 -1.39 1.45
CA THR A 125 9.23 -0.07 2.03
C THR A 125 9.88 0.04 3.39
N ARG A 126 10.69 1.06 3.59
CA ARG A 126 11.17 1.52 4.89
C ARG A 126 10.18 2.57 5.39
N ARG A 127 9.44 2.23 6.45
CA ARG A 127 8.27 2.98 6.95
C ARG A 127 8.48 3.46 8.38
N ALA A 128 8.04 4.69 8.68
CA ALA A 128 7.83 5.18 10.02
C ALA A 128 6.42 5.73 10.19
N GLU A 129 5.84 5.52 11.37
CA GLU A 129 4.44 5.86 11.66
C GLU A 129 4.36 6.65 12.96
N LYS A 130 3.52 7.70 13.00
CA LYS A 130 3.31 8.51 14.20
C LYS A 130 1.89 9.09 14.27
N ALA A 131 1.26 8.94 15.42
CA ALA A 131 0.00 9.64 15.70
C ALA A 131 0.20 11.16 15.58
N TYR A 132 -0.67 11.82 14.82
CA TYR A 132 -0.63 13.25 14.58
C TYR A 132 -2.06 13.80 14.42
N LYS A 133 -2.46 14.74 15.29
CA LYS A 133 -3.73 15.51 15.24
C LYS A 133 -4.98 14.66 14.95
N GLY A 134 -5.08 13.48 15.54
CA GLY A 134 -6.24 12.59 15.41
C GLY A 134 -6.20 11.63 14.23
N GLY A 135 -5.09 11.56 13.51
CA GLY A 135 -4.79 10.57 12.48
C GLY A 135 -3.41 9.95 12.66
N LEU A 136 -2.96 9.19 11.67
CA LEU A 136 -1.66 8.55 11.61
C LEU A 136 -0.87 9.11 10.43
N MET A 137 0.23 9.82 10.71
CA MET A 137 1.20 10.20 9.69
C MET A 137 2.14 9.04 9.41
N VAL A 138 2.34 8.75 8.14
CA VAL A 138 3.17 7.67 7.65
C VAL A 138 4.19 8.25 6.67
N LEU A 139 5.46 7.94 6.89
CA LEU A 139 6.54 8.26 5.96
C LEU A 139 7.10 6.98 5.36
N ASP A 140 7.05 6.89 4.04
CA ASP A 140 7.51 5.75 3.26
C ASP A 140 8.67 6.11 2.34
N HIS A 141 9.73 5.32 2.42
CA HIS A 141 10.76 5.22 1.41
C HIS A 141 10.66 3.85 0.77
N SER A 142 10.22 3.79 -0.48
CA SER A 142 9.94 2.56 -1.22
C SER A 142 10.99 2.32 -2.28
N SER A 143 11.43 1.05 -2.42
CA SER A 143 12.40 0.60 -3.43
C SER A 143 11.81 -0.57 -4.22
N TYR A 144 11.85 -0.49 -5.54
CA TYR A 144 11.32 -1.49 -6.47
C TYR A 144 11.86 -1.29 -7.89
N LEU A 145 12.09 -2.37 -8.62
CA LEU A 145 12.44 -2.36 -10.06
C LEU A 145 13.49 -1.30 -10.44
N ASN A 146 14.60 -1.23 -9.68
CA ASN A 146 15.71 -0.30 -9.86
C ASN A 146 15.32 1.19 -9.74
N CYS A 147 14.22 1.50 -9.06
CA CYS A 147 13.86 2.87 -8.68
C CYS A 147 13.45 2.95 -7.21
N GLU A 148 13.44 4.17 -6.71
CA GLU A 148 12.98 4.49 -5.37
C GLU A 148 12.07 5.71 -5.39
N ASP A 149 11.19 5.78 -4.42
CA ASP A 149 10.33 6.94 -4.20
C ASP A 149 10.04 7.19 -2.71
N TYR A 150 9.63 8.42 -2.42
CA TYR A 150 9.30 8.88 -1.09
C TYR A 150 7.86 9.37 -1.06
N GLU A 151 7.12 9.02 -0.01
CA GLU A 151 5.70 9.32 0.11
C GLU A 151 5.36 9.68 1.56
N LEU A 152 4.51 10.69 1.72
CA LEU A 152 3.81 10.99 2.96
C LEU A 152 2.36 10.53 2.81
N GLU A 153 1.88 9.76 3.79
CA GLU A 153 0.48 9.37 3.91
C GLU A 153 -0.09 9.91 5.24
N TYR A 154 -1.36 10.21 5.26
CA TYR A 154 -2.09 10.59 6.46
C TYR A 154 -3.41 9.83 6.51
N GLU A 155 -3.47 8.84 7.37
CA GLU A 155 -4.64 7.99 7.60
C GLU A 155 -5.53 8.61 8.65
N VAL A 156 -6.82 8.72 8.37
CA VAL A 156 -7.79 9.42 9.22
C VAL A 156 -9.14 8.73 9.26
N SER A 157 -9.94 9.05 10.29
CA SER A 157 -11.34 8.62 10.39
C SER A 157 -12.34 9.68 9.90
N ASP A 158 -11.91 10.94 9.77
CA ASP A 158 -12.71 12.09 9.31
C ASP A 158 -12.02 12.73 8.11
N SER A 159 -12.59 12.52 6.94
CA SER A 159 -12.04 12.97 5.67
C SER A 159 -11.91 14.50 5.57
N GLU A 160 -12.94 15.26 6.01
CA GLU A 160 -12.92 16.72 5.89
C GLU A 160 -11.84 17.34 6.79
N LYS A 161 -11.78 16.89 8.04
CA LYS A 161 -10.78 17.34 9.02
C LYS A 161 -9.39 16.89 8.59
N GLY A 162 -9.27 15.63 8.19
CA GLY A 162 -8.00 15.04 7.73
C GLY A 162 -7.41 15.80 6.55
N LYS A 163 -8.23 16.11 5.55
CA LYS A 163 -7.79 16.89 4.40
C LYS A 163 -7.24 18.27 4.78
N LYS A 164 -7.93 18.98 5.67
CA LYS A 164 -7.49 20.29 6.15
C LYS A 164 -6.13 20.20 6.87
N GLU A 165 -5.99 19.23 7.79
CA GLU A 165 -4.75 19.03 8.54
C GLU A 165 -3.59 18.59 7.64
N PHE A 166 -3.84 17.74 6.65
CA PHE A 166 -2.83 17.32 5.69
C PHE A 166 -2.30 18.48 4.85
N ILE A 167 -3.20 19.31 4.31
CA ILE A 167 -2.82 20.51 3.56
C ILE A 167 -2.05 21.50 4.42
N LEU A 168 -2.46 21.71 5.69
CA LEU A 168 -1.76 22.57 6.63
C LEU A 168 -0.36 22.03 6.94
N PHE A 169 -0.20 20.72 7.08
CA PHE A 169 1.09 20.07 7.28
C PHE A 169 2.04 20.32 6.09
N LEU A 170 1.57 20.08 4.87
CA LEU A 170 2.37 20.34 3.66
C LEU A 170 2.78 21.81 3.54
N LYS A 171 1.84 22.74 3.77
CA LYS A 171 2.11 24.19 3.74
C LYS A 171 3.13 24.60 4.80
N HIS A 172 2.99 24.10 6.03
CA HIS A 172 3.93 24.41 7.12
C HIS A 172 5.37 24.02 6.78
N LEU A 173 5.53 22.91 6.05
CA LEU A 173 6.83 22.43 5.60
C LEU A 173 7.25 22.96 4.22
N ASN A 174 6.47 23.87 3.61
CA ASN A 174 6.68 24.32 2.24
C ASN A 174 6.87 23.15 1.25
N ILE A 175 6.06 22.10 1.41
CA ILE A 175 6.01 20.95 0.49
C ILE A 175 4.86 21.17 -0.50
N PRO A 176 5.12 21.16 -1.81
CA PRO A 176 4.04 21.32 -2.80
C PRO A 176 3.11 20.11 -2.83
N GLU A 177 1.82 20.38 -3.01
CA GLU A 177 0.86 19.31 -3.25
C GLU A 177 1.14 18.65 -4.61
N ARG A 178 1.27 17.32 -4.61
CA ARG A 178 1.49 16.51 -5.82
C ARG A 178 0.40 15.46 -5.97
N LYS A 179 -0.17 15.34 -7.16
CA LYS A 179 -1.09 14.24 -7.45
C LYS A 179 -0.33 12.92 -7.36
N THR A 180 -0.76 12.08 -6.43
CA THR A 180 -0.06 10.83 -6.09
C THR A 180 -0.86 9.62 -6.55
N GLU A 181 -0.22 8.75 -7.32
CA GLU A 181 -0.77 7.44 -7.67
C GLU A 181 -0.46 6.42 -6.57
N ASN A 182 -1.33 5.44 -6.38
CA ASN A 182 -1.08 4.33 -5.45
C ASN A 182 0.22 3.60 -5.79
N LYS A 183 0.92 3.08 -4.76
CA LYS A 183 2.21 2.36 -4.92
C LYS A 183 2.15 1.26 -5.98
N ILE A 184 1.08 0.45 -5.98
CA ILE A 184 0.89 -0.60 -6.97
C ILE A 184 0.81 -0.05 -8.42
N LYS A 185 0.17 1.11 -8.63
CA LYS A 185 0.13 1.75 -9.95
C LYS A 185 1.50 2.20 -10.43
N ARG A 186 2.30 2.77 -9.52
CA ARG A 186 3.69 3.19 -9.84
C ARG A 186 4.54 1.97 -10.18
N PHE A 187 4.40 0.89 -9.41
CA PHE A 187 5.06 -0.39 -9.67
C PHE A 187 4.70 -0.95 -11.06
N TYR A 188 3.41 -1.02 -11.41
CA TYR A 188 2.94 -1.47 -12.74
C TYR A 188 3.56 -0.64 -13.86
N ARG A 189 3.52 0.69 -13.72
CA ARG A 189 4.08 1.59 -14.73
C ARG A 189 5.59 1.35 -14.95
N GLN A 190 6.34 1.12 -13.87
CA GLN A 190 7.77 0.84 -13.96
C GLN A 190 8.04 -0.53 -14.60
N LYS A 191 7.29 -1.55 -14.23
CA LYS A 191 7.42 -2.89 -14.83
C LYS A 191 7.14 -2.88 -16.34
N LEU A 192 6.10 -2.17 -16.77
CA LEU A 192 5.79 -2.03 -18.20
C LEU A 192 6.90 -1.29 -18.96
N LYS A 193 7.52 -0.26 -18.37
CA LYS A 193 8.65 0.44 -18.99
C LYS A 193 9.86 -0.46 -19.19
N MET A 194 10.15 -1.33 -18.25
CA MET A 194 11.29 -2.27 -18.38
C MET A 194 11.03 -3.29 -19.48
N ASN A 195 9.81 -3.83 -19.59
CA ASN A 195 9.47 -4.79 -20.64
C ASN A 195 9.42 -4.19 -22.05
N THR A 196 9.29 -2.86 -22.18
CA THR A 196 9.32 -2.17 -23.49
C THR A 196 10.73 -1.69 -23.88
N ALA A 197 11.71 -1.81 -23.00
CA ALA A 197 13.09 -1.41 -23.24
C ALA A 197 14.00 -2.60 -23.64
N GLU A 198 13.46 -3.82 -23.62
CA GLU A 198 14.06 -5.05 -24.19
C GLU A 198 13.52 -5.30 -25.61
#